data_3a50b70a9ea46458910b5489c4092af8
#
_entry.id   3a50b70a9ea46458910b5489c4092af8
#
_cell.length_a   1.000
_cell.length_b   1.000
_cell.length_c   1.000
_cell.angle_alpha   90.00
_cell.angle_beta   90.00
_cell.angle_gamma   90.00
#
_symmetry.space_group_name_H-M   'P 1'
#
loop_
_entity.id
_entity.type
_entity.pdbx_description
1 polymer ?
#
loop_
_entity_poly.entity_id
_entity_poly.type
_entity_poly.pdbx_seq_one_letter_code
_entity_poly.pdbx_strand_id
1 'polypeptide(L)'
;KSYSKVGSSIECLAAAQAITELTYLLIGSSDTQSNYLSTVLFHLERISEFKFCDQNEYVLLAMSIQSLIHLLAIGGLSLPLHYCCKTGKQINPPIGNWEWSCYFIPNEGFSITDDNRSLLKMNASEIALMQRLFFPELPIKKDGELLGPEKVWLRILKVVSNWIPAQLGKELSSLKILREFYE
;
A
#
# COMPACT_ATOMS: atom_id res chain seq x y z
N LYS A 1 -22.37 13.15 4.27
CA LYS A 1 -21.75 13.27 2.93
C LYS A 1 -22.14 12.04 2.10
N SER A 2 -22.45 12.22 0.82
CA SER A 2 -22.68 11.13 -0.14
C SER A 2 -21.42 10.89 -0.96
N TYR A 3 -20.98 9.64 -1.05
CA TYR A 3 -19.85 9.20 -1.88
C TYR A 3 -20.33 8.62 -3.21
N SER A 4 -21.43 9.13 -3.78
CA SER A 4 -22.02 8.65 -5.04
C SER A 4 -21.04 8.64 -6.21
N LYS A 5 -20.04 9.53 -6.19
CA LYS A 5 -19.00 9.59 -7.22
C LYS A 5 -18.03 8.38 -7.20
N VAL A 6 -17.92 7.67 -6.07
CA VAL A 6 -17.12 6.43 -6.02
C VAL A 6 -17.68 5.35 -6.96
N GLY A 7 -19.00 5.34 -7.17
CA GLY A 7 -19.65 4.43 -8.11
C GLY A 7 -19.54 4.85 -9.58
N SER A 8 -18.80 5.92 -9.91
CA SER A 8 -18.67 6.40 -11.29
C SER A 8 -17.72 5.55 -12.14
N SER A 9 -16.85 4.77 -11.52
CA SER A 9 -16.00 3.78 -12.19
C SER A 9 -15.87 2.52 -11.34
N ILE A 10 -15.63 1.40 -12.00
CA ILE A 10 -15.46 0.09 -11.34
C ILE A 10 -14.17 0.09 -10.50
N GLU A 11 -13.12 0.74 -10.98
CA GLU A 11 -11.83 0.85 -10.31
C GLU A 11 -11.94 1.67 -9.00
N CYS A 12 -12.64 2.80 -9.03
CA CYS A 12 -12.90 3.60 -7.84
C CYS A 12 -13.75 2.80 -6.82
N LEU A 13 -14.74 2.05 -7.31
CA LEU A 13 -15.57 1.20 -6.48
C LEU A 13 -14.75 0.08 -5.84
N ALA A 14 -13.89 -0.61 -6.61
CA ALA A 14 -13.00 -1.66 -6.10
C ALA A 14 -12.00 -1.12 -5.05
N ALA A 15 -11.43 0.07 -5.31
CA ALA A 15 -10.55 0.77 -4.36
C ALA A 15 -11.27 1.09 -3.03
N ALA A 16 -12.47 1.65 -3.11
CA ALA A 16 -13.27 1.96 -1.92
C ALA A 16 -13.71 0.70 -1.17
N GLN A 17 -14.05 -0.37 -1.89
CA GLN A 17 -14.38 -1.66 -1.29
C GLN A 17 -13.17 -2.28 -0.58
N ALA A 18 -11.95 -2.17 -1.14
CA ALA A 18 -10.75 -2.66 -0.48
C ALA A 18 -10.48 -1.94 0.85
N ILE A 19 -10.69 -0.61 0.89
CA ILE A 19 -10.58 0.18 2.12
C ILE A 19 -11.60 -0.28 3.15
N THR A 20 -12.86 -0.42 2.77
CA THR A 20 -13.94 -0.80 3.70
C THR A 20 -13.82 -2.26 4.15
N GLU A 21 -13.44 -3.17 3.27
CA GLU A 21 -13.21 -4.58 3.60
C GLU A 21 -12.06 -4.74 4.61
N LEU A 22 -10.91 -4.07 4.37
CA LEU A 22 -9.81 -4.07 5.31
C LEU A 22 -10.21 -3.46 6.66
N THR A 23 -10.91 -2.30 6.63
CA THR A 23 -11.40 -1.65 7.85
C THR A 23 -12.27 -2.58 8.67
N TYR A 24 -13.21 -3.28 8.03
CA TYR A 24 -14.08 -4.25 8.70
C TYR A 24 -13.29 -5.37 9.40
N LEU A 25 -12.21 -5.85 8.76
CA LEU A 25 -11.36 -6.89 9.37
C LEU A 25 -10.53 -6.36 10.55
N LEU A 26 -10.13 -5.09 10.52
CA LEU A 26 -9.30 -4.48 11.57
C LEU A 26 -10.10 -4.03 12.80
N ILE A 27 -11.33 -3.54 12.63
CA ILE A 27 -12.16 -3.00 13.72
C ILE A 27 -12.61 -4.08 14.71
N GLY A 28 -12.66 -5.36 14.30
CA GLY A 28 -13.13 -6.47 15.16
C GLY A 28 -12.32 -6.70 16.44
N SER A 29 -11.23 -5.97 16.66
CA SER A 29 -10.28 -6.21 17.76
C SER A 29 -9.89 -4.98 18.59
N SER A 30 -10.37 -3.75 18.32
CA SER A 30 -9.84 -2.56 19.01
C SER A 30 -10.86 -1.48 19.39
N ASP A 31 -10.65 -0.86 20.56
CA ASP A 31 -11.43 0.27 21.11
C ASP A 31 -11.16 1.63 20.42
N THR A 32 -10.31 1.71 19.41
CA THR A 32 -9.87 2.97 18.76
C THR A 32 -10.66 3.33 17.52
N GLN A 33 -11.99 3.25 17.56
CA GLN A 33 -12.86 3.46 16.40
C GLN A 33 -12.77 4.86 15.75
N SER A 34 -12.45 5.91 16.52
CA SER A 34 -12.40 7.29 16.00
C SER A 34 -11.29 7.51 14.96
N ASN A 35 -10.10 6.91 15.18
CA ASN A 35 -8.98 7.08 14.27
C ASN A 35 -9.19 6.33 12.94
N TYR A 36 -9.84 5.16 13.00
CA TYR A 36 -10.22 4.44 11.78
C TYR A 36 -11.19 5.24 10.93
N LEU A 37 -12.25 5.79 11.56
CA LEU A 37 -13.27 6.53 10.84
C LEU A 37 -12.68 7.74 10.11
N SER A 38 -11.85 8.54 10.77
CA SER A 38 -11.22 9.71 10.16
C SER A 38 -10.34 9.34 8.98
N THR A 39 -9.54 8.27 9.10
CA THR A 39 -8.66 7.80 8.04
C THR A 39 -9.45 7.21 6.86
N VAL A 40 -10.48 6.41 7.13
CA VAL A 40 -11.37 5.87 6.08
C VAL A 40 -12.03 7.01 5.31
N LEU A 41 -12.62 7.99 6.02
CA LEU A 41 -13.29 9.13 5.39
C LEU A 41 -12.31 9.96 4.54
N PHE A 42 -11.10 10.20 5.03
CA PHE A 42 -10.05 10.90 4.29
C PHE A 42 -9.74 10.20 2.96
N HIS A 43 -9.52 8.88 2.98
CA HIS A 43 -9.18 8.13 1.78
C HIS A 43 -10.37 7.96 0.82
N LEU A 44 -11.57 7.73 1.33
CA LEU A 44 -12.77 7.67 0.51
C LEU A 44 -13.07 9.00 -0.18
N GLU A 45 -12.84 10.12 0.50
CA GLU A 45 -12.98 11.47 -0.08
C GLU A 45 -12.02 11.65 -1.26
N ARG A 46 -10.73 11.32 -1.09
CA ARG A 46 -9.72 11.36 -2.16
C ARG A 46 -10.13 10.51 -3.37
N ILE A 47 -10.58 9.27 -3.15
CA ILE A 47 -11.04 8.40 -4.24
C ILE A 47 -12.28 8.97 -4.90
N SER A 48 -13.23 9.56 -4.15
CA SER A 48 -14.45 10.14 -4.71
C SER A 48 -14.20 11.38 -5.56
N GLU A 49 -13.10 12.08 -5.33
CA GLU A 49 -12.69 13.28 -6.08
C GLU A 49 -11.77 12.94 -7.26
N PHE A 50 -11.30 11.70 -7.34
CA PHE A 50 -10.43 11.26 -8.41
C PHE A 50 -11.15 11.29 -9.76
N LYS A 51 -10.45 11.81 -10.79
CA LYS A 51 -10.93 11.83 -12.17
C LYS A 51 -9.90 11.13 -13.05
N PHE A 52 -10.36 10.11 -13.76
CA PHE A 52 -9.50 9.42 -14.72
C PHE A 52 -9.09 10.35 -15.85
N CYS A 53 -7.81 10.29 -16.20
CA CYS A 53 -7.26 10.78 -17.46
C CYS A 53 -6.07 9.87 -17.82
N ASP A 54 -5.68 9.88 -19.08
CA ASP A 54 -4.63 8.99 -19.62
C ASP A 54 -3.27 9.12 -18.91
N GLN A 55 -3.04 10.24 -18.23
CA GLN A 55 -1.77 10.52 -17.54
C GLN A 55 -1.78 10.10 -16.06
N ASN A 56 -2.91 9.66 -15.51
CA ASN A 56 -3.04 9.39 -14.08
C ASN A 56 -3.60 8.00 -13.73
N GLU A 57 -3.55 7.06 -14.64
CA GLU A 57 -4.09 5.71 -14.49
C GLU A 57 -3.61 5.03 -13.19
N TYR A 58 -2.30 5.12 -12.89
CA TYR A 58 -1.70 4.52 -11.69
C TYR A 58 -1.85 5.35 -10.41
N VAL A 59 -2.37 6.58 -10.51
CA VAL A 59 -2.61 7.43 -9.32
C VAL A 59 -3.66 6.80 -8.41
N LEU A 60 -4.74 6.25 -8.96
CA LEU A 60 -5.76 5.57 -8.17
C LEU A 60 -5.20 4.32 -7.48
N LEU A 61 -4.36 3.55 -8.17
CA LEU A 61 -3.65 2.41 -7.57
C LEU A 61 -2.76 2.87 -6.41
N ALA A 62 -1.98 3.93 -6.59
CA ALA A 62 -1.11 4.47 -5.54
C ALA A 62 -1.92 4.98 -4.33
N MET A 63 -3.05 5.65 -4.57
CA MET A 63 -3.98 6.08 -3.52
C MET A 63 -4.55 4.90 -2.75
N SER A 64 -4.92 3.83 -3.45
CA SER A 64 -5.45 2.60 -2.86
C SER A 64 -4.40 1.91 -1.98
N ILE A 65 -3.19 1.73 -2.50
CA ILE A 65 -2.07 1.15 -1.76
C ILE A 65 -1.76 1.96 -0.50
N GLN A 66 -1.67 3.29 -0.62
CA GLN A 66 -1.42 4.18 0.52
C GLN A 66 -2.52 4.07 1.57
N SER A 67 -3.79 3.99 1.14
CA SER A 67 -4.93 3.83 2.05
C SER A 67 -4.82 2.55 2.87
N LEU A 68 -4.48 1.43 2.22
CA LEU A 68 -4.30 0.14 2.90
C LEU A 68 -3.12 0.19 3.88
N ILE A 69 -1.99 0.81 3.50
CA ILE A 69 -0.83 0.99 4.38
C ILE A 69 -1.19 1.81 5.62
N HIS A 70 -1.95 2.92 5.47
CA HIS A 70 -2.38 3.74 6.60
C HIS A 70 -3.33 2.99 7.53
N LEU A 71 -4.28 2.23 6.99
CA LEU A 71 -5.21 1.42 7.79
C LEU A 71 -4.48 0.31 8.55
N LEU A 72 -3.55 -0.39 7.90
CA LEU A 72 -2.70 -1.39 8.56
C LEU A 72 -1.87 -0.77 9.69
N ALA A 73 -1.33 0.44 9.48
CA ALA A 73 -0.56 1.14 10.51
C ALA A 73 -1.41 1.48 11.74
N ILE A 74 -2.63 1.99 11.54
CA ILE A 74 -3.58 2.28 12.63
C ILE A 74 -4.01 0.98 13.33
N GLY A 75 -4.16 -0.11 12.57
CA GLY A 75 -4.50 -1.44 13.09
C GLY A 75 -3.38 -2.16 13.84
N GLY A 76 -2.19 -1.54 13.95
CA GLY A 76 -1.04 -2.15 14.58
C GLY A 76 -0.34 -3.24 13.74
N LEU A 77 -0.72 -3.37 12.46
CA LEU A 77 -0.19 -4.34 11.50
C LEU A 77 0.69 -3.67 10.42
N SER A 78 1.34 -2.59 10.80
CA SER A 78 2.20 -1.79 9.91
C SER A 78 3.26 -2.65 9.22
N LEU A 79 3.56 -2.36 7.94
CA LEU A 79 4.70 -2.97 7.26
C LEU A 79 6.01 -2.50 7.93
N PRO A 80 6.88 -3.42 8.37
CA PRO A 80 8.12 -3.07 9.08
C PRO A 80 9.24 -2.65 8.12
N LEU A 81 9.05 -1.51 7.42
CA LEU A 81 9.95 -1.01 6.37
C LEU A 81 11.21 -0.30 6.89
N HIS A 82 11.33 -0.11 8.20
CA HIS A 82 12.44 0.66 8.77
C HIS A 82 13.49 -0.21 9.45
N TYR A 83 13.18 -1.47 9.74
CA TYR A 83 14.09 -2.38 10.42
C TYR A 83 14.09 -3.76 9.76
N CYS A 84 15.27 -4.33 9.62
CA CYS A 84 15.44 -5.68 9.11
C CYS A 84 14.88 -6.69 10.10
N CYS A 85 13.94 -7.52 9.66
CA CYS A 85 13.29 -8.52 10.51
C CYS A 85 14.27 -9.58 11.08
N LYS A 86 15.41 -9.79 10.43
CA LYS A 86 16.41 -10.78 10.85
C LYS A 86 17.51 -10.21 11.73
N THR A 87 17.97 -9.01 11.42
CA THR A 87 19.16 -8.44 12.07
C THR A 87 18.84 -7.31 13.03
N GLY A 88 17.60 -6.78 13.00
CA GLY A 88 17.21 -5.58 13.72
C GLY A 88 17.88 -4.28 13.24
N LYS A 89 18.75 -4.36 12.23
CA LYS A 89 19.41 -3.17 11.68
C LYS A 89 18.43 -2.28 10.94
N GLN A 90 18.64 -0.98 11.01
CA GLN A 90 17.84 -0.01 10.27
C GLN A 90 17.98 -0.19 8.76
N ILE A 91 16.87 -0.13 8.06
CA ILE A 91 16.80 -0.17 6.60
C ILE A 91 16.83 1.25 6.07
N ASN A 92 18.02 1.69 5.64
CA ASN A 92 18.25 2.98 5.00
C ASN A 92 18.62 2.72 3.53
N PRO A 93 17.65 2.76 2.60
CA PRO A 93 17.91 2.41 1.22
C PRO A 93 18.87 3.42 0.57
N PRO A 94 20.05 2.96 0.10
CA PRO A 94 21.05 3.84 -0.52
C PRO A 94 20.65 4.12 -1.98
N ILE A 95 19.91 5.19 -2.20
CA ILE A 95 19.45 5.58 -3.54
C ILE A 95 20.65 5.72 -4.49
N GLY A 96 20.55 5.09 -5.67
CA GLY A 96 21.63 5.06 -6.67
C GLY A 96 22.56 3.84 -6.55
N ASN A 97 22.46 3.04 -5.50
CA ASN A 97 23.18 1.78 -5.41
C ASN A 97 22.36 0.62 -6.00
N TRP A 98 22.73 0.18 -7.20
CA TRP A 98 22.01 -0.88 -7.94
C TRP A 98 22.25 -2.28 -7.40
N GLU A 99 23.31 -2.49 -6.64
CA GLU A 99 23.65 -3.80 -6.05
C GLU A 99 22.88 -4.05 -4.76
N TRP A 100 22.44 -2.97 -4.10
CA TRP A 100 21.71 -3.09 -2.84
C TRP A 100 20.33 -3.69 -3.04
N SER A 101 19.97 -4.60 -2.16
CA SER A 101 18.70 -5.31 -2.22
C SER A 101 18.11 -5.50 -0.82
N CYS A 102 16.78 -5.48 -0.80
CA CYS A 102 15.97 -5.84 0.35
C CYS A 102 14.97 -6.92 -0.04
N TYR A 103 14.75 -7.87 0.82
CA TYR A 103 13.95 -9.06 0.55
C TYR A 103 12.68 -9.03 1.39
N PHE A 104 11.53 -9.14 0.72
CA PHE A 104 10.23 -9.20 1.39
C PHE A 104 9.85 -10.64 1.73
N ILE A 105 9.57 -10.89 3.01
CA ILE A 105 9.11 -12.17 3.56
C ILE A 105 7.71 -11.94 4.14
N PRO A 106 6.63 -12.52 3.56
CA PRO A 106 5.24 -12.15 3.90
C PRO A 106 4.88 -12.21 5.39
N ASN A 107 5.43 -13.18 6.13
CA ASN A 107 5.11 -13.35 7.56
C ASN A 107 6.04 -12.59 8.51
N GLU A 108 7.18 -12.09 8.03
CA GLU A 108 8.24 -11.51 8.87
C GLU A 108 8.52 -10.04 8.54
N GLY A 109 8.31 -9.63 7.29
CA GLY A 109 8.58 -8.27 6.82
C GLY A 109 9.76 -8.18 5.87
N PHE A 110 10.71 -7.29 6.16
CA PHE A 110 11.80 -6.95 5.23
C PHE A 110 13.17 -7.32 5.80
N SER A 111 14.02 -7.92 4.96
CA SER A 111 15.38 -8.34 5.31
C SER A 111 16.41 -7.75 4.34
N ILE A 112 17.52 -7.24 4.87
CA ILE A 112 18.68 -6.83 4.06
C ILE A 112 19.60 -8.00 3.73
N THR A 113 19.34 -9.18 4.26
CA THR A 113 20.05 -10.42 3.95
C THR A 113 19.15 -11.32 3.13
N ASP A 114 19.73 -12.04 2.18
CA ASP A 114 19.00 -13.00 1.34
C ASP A 114 18.35 -14.11 2.19
N ASP A 115 17.18 -14.53 1.76
CA ASP A 115 16.40 -15.60 2.39
C ASP A 115 15.60 -16.38 1.35
N ASN A 116 15.71 -17.70 1.37
CA ASN A 116 14.98 -18.59 0.47
C ASN A 116 13.46 -18.49 0.58
N ARG A 117 12.94 -17.92 1.68
CA ARG A 117 11.50 -17.67 1.93
C ARG A 117 11.03 -16.33 1.39
N SER A 118 11.93 -15.54 0.82
CA SER A 118 11.56 -14.24 0.28
C SER A 118 10.69 -14.39 -0.96
N LEU A 119 9.59 -13.64 -0.98
CA LEU A 119 8.67 -13.58 -2.12
C LEU A 119 9.17 -12.62 -3.20
N LEU A 120 9.79 -11.51 -2.78
CA LEU A 120 10.25 -10.45 -3.67
C LEU A 120 11.61 -9.92 -3.21
N LYS A 121 12.49 -9.74 -4.20
CA LYS A 121 13.71 -8.95 -4.07
C LYS A 121 13.44 -7.53 -4.56
N MET A 122 13.67 -6.53 -3.73
CA MET A 122 13.38 -5.12 -3.98
C MET A 122 14.66 -4.28 -3.95
N ASN A 123 14.72 -3.26 -4.78
CA ASN A 123 15.84 -2.32 -4.83
C ASN A 123 15.65 -1.13 -3.86
N ALA A 124 16.69 -0.28 -3.76
CA ALA A 124 16.69 0.86 -2.86
C ALA A 124 15.56 1.87 -3.15
N SER A 125 15.28 2.13 -4.43
CA SER A 125 14.24 3.09 -4.83
C SER A 125 12.83 2.57 -4.50
N GLU A 126 12.58 1.27 -4.66
CA GLU A 126 11.29 0.65 -4.30
C GLU A 126 11.03 0.72 -2.80
N ILE A 127 12.02 0.42 -1.98
CA ILE A 127 11.90 0.51 -0.51
C ILE A 127 11.73 1.97 -0.08
N ALA A 128 12.51 2.91 -0.62
CA ALA A 128 12.36 4.32 -0.31
C ALA A 128 10.98 4.86 -0.70
N LEU A 129 10.45 4.43 -1.84
CA LEU A 129 9.09 4.79 -2.28
C LEU A 129 8.04 4.26 -1.30
N MET A 130 8.16 3.00 -0.88
CA MET A 130 7.25 2.42 0.12
C MET A 130 7.33 3.14 1.48
N GLN A 131 8.53 3.52 1.94
CA GLN A 131 8.69 4.31 3.16
C GLN A 131 7.97 5.66 3.08
N ARG A 132 7.93 6.27 1.89
CA ARG A 132 7.19 7.53 1.66
C ARG A 132 5.68 7.39 1.71
N LEU A 133 5.13 6.19 1.47
CA LEU A 133 3.69 5.96 1.53
C LEU A 133 3.09 6.04 2.94
N PHE A 134 3.90 6.11 3.99
CA PHE A 134 3.43 6.39 5.35
C PHE A 134 3.09 7.87 5.59
N PHE A 135 3.54 8.77 4.71
CA PHE A 135 3.18 10.19 4.77
C PHE A 135 1.81 10.43 4.13
N PRO A 136 1.10 11.51 4.51
CA PRO A 136 -0.25 11.82 3.98
C PRO A 136 -0.26 12.08 2.47
N GLU A 137 0.79 12.71 1.97
CA GLU A 137 0.90 13.08 0.56
C GLU A 137 1.36 11.89 -0.28
N LEU A 138 0.79 11.76 -1.49
CA LEU A 138 1.33 10.83 -2.47
C LEU A 138 2.73 11.27 -2.91
N PRO A 139 3.62 10.30 -3.19
CA PRO A 139 4.93 10.60 -3.76
C PRO A 139 4.79 11.00 -5.22
N ILE A 140 4.64 12.28 -5.46
CA ILE A 140 4.56 12.89 -6.80
C ILE A 140 5.79 13.73 -7.10
N LYS A 141 6.12 13.83 -8.40
CA LYS A 141 7.16 14.69 -8.94
C LYS A 141 6.69 16.16 -8.96
N LYS A 142 7.60 17.08 -9.27
CA LYS A 142 7.29 18.52 -9.39
C LYS A 142 6.31 18.83 -10.53
N ASP A 143 6.26 17.99 -11.56
CA ASP A 143 5.35 18.08 -12.71
C ASP A 143 3.95 17.49 -12.44
N GLY A 144 3.72 16.92 -11.25
CA GLY A 144 2.45 16.32 -10.85
C GLY A 144 2.34 14.82 -11.16
N GLU A 145 3.33 14.22 -11.83
CA GLU A 145 3.34 12.79 -12.10
C GLU A 145 3.72 11.96 -10.85
N LEU A 146 3.24 10.72 -10.78
CA LEU A 146 3.67 9.77 -9.77
C LEU A 146 5.18 9.51 -9.82
N LEU A 147 5.78 9.42 -8.63
CA LEU A 147 7.17 9.00 -8.52
C LEU A 147 7.28 7.49 -8.78
N GLY A 148 8.23 7.13 -9.65
CA GLY A 148 8.48 5.74 -10.02
C GLY A 148 7.62 5.24 -11.18
N PRO A 149 8.13 4.24 -11.92
CA PRO A 149 7.42 3.65 -13.04
C PRO A 149 6.30 2.71 -12.58
N GLU A 150 5.36 2.43 -13.46
CA GLU A 150 4.24 1.51 -13.30
C GLU A 150 4.64 0.18 -12.62
N LYS A 151 5.67 -0.48 -13.14
CA LYS A 151 6.16 -1.75 -12.60
C LYS A 151 6.48 -1.70 -11.10
N VAL A 152 6.91 -0.57 -10.60
CA VAL A 152 7.20 -0.40 -9.17
C VAL A 152 5.91 -0.42 -8.36
N TRP A 153 4.86 0.25 -8.83
CA TRP A 153 3.57 0.27 -8.17
C TRP A 153 2.91 -1.12 -8.12
N LEU A 154 3.00 -1.89 -9.21
CA LEU A 154 2.54 -3.29 -9.24
C LEU A 154 3.31 -4.18 -8.24
N ARG A 155 4.61 -3.97 -8.10
CA ARG A 155 5.42 -4.70 -7.11
C ARG A 155 5.06 -4.31 -5.68
N ILE A 156 4.78 -3.03 -5.42
CA ILE A 156 4.30 -2.58 -4.10
C ILE A 156 2.91 -3.15 -3.82
N LEU A 157 2.01 -3.17 -4.80
CA LEU A 157 0.71 -3.83 -4.68
C LEU A 157 0.88 -5.30 -4.29
N LYS A 158 1.81 -6.01 -4.94
CA LYS A 158 2.11 -7.41 -4.60
C LYS A 158 2.61 -7.58 -3.16
N VAL A 159 3.43 -6.66 -2.64
CA VAL A 159 3.82 -6.66 -1.22
C VAL A 159 2.60 -6.55 -0.32
N VAL A 160 1.76 -5.53 -0.52
CA VAL A 160 0.57 -5.29 0.33
C VAL A 160 -0.42 -6.44 0.24
N SER A 161 -0.65 -6.98 -0.98
CA SER A 161 -1.55 -8.11 -1.21
C SER A 161 -1.10 -9.41 -0.54
N ASN A 162 0.20 -9.56 -0.25
CA ASN A 162 0.73 -10.73 0.48
C ASN A 162 0.91 -10.45 1.97
N TRP A 163 1.13 -9.19 2.36
CA TRP A 163 1.22 -8.82 3.77
C TRP A 163 -0.12 -8.97 4.49
N ILE A 164 -1.21 -8.48 3.89
CA ILE A 164 -2.55 -8.53 4.49
C ILE A 164 -2.95 -9.95 4.90
N PRO A 165 -2.98 -10.96 4.02
CA PRO A 165 -3.34 -12.30 4.42
C PRO A 165 -2.34 -12.95 5.37
N ALA A 166 -1.07 -12.61 5.30
CA ALA A 166 -0.06 -13.10 6.24
C ALA A 166 -0.34 -12.62 7.68
N GLN A 167 -0.89 -11.41 7.86
CA GLN A 167 -1.21 -10.85 9.16
C GLN A 167 -2.64 -11.17 9.64
N LEU A 168 -3.61 -11.20 8.72
CA LEU A 168 -5.02 -11.35 9.07
C LEU A 168 -5.60 -12.75 8.79
N GLY A 169 -4.81 -13.63 8.15
CA GLY A 169 -5.26 -14.95 7.75
C GLY A 169 -6.32 -14.96 6.65
N LYS A 170 -6.62 -13.80 6.05
CA LYS A 170 -7.69 -13.64 5.05
C LYS A 170 -7.26 -12.67 3.95
N GLU A 171 -7.52 -13.06 2.69
CA GLU A 171 -7.34 -12.19 1.54
C GLU A 171 -8.52 -11.22 1.38
N LEU A 172 -8.26 -10.03 0.83
CA LEU A 172 -9.30 -9.08 0.45
C LEU A 172 -9.82 -9.41 -0.95
N SER A 173 -11.11 -9.71 -1.06
CA SER A 173 -11.75 -10.02 -2.35
C SER A 173 -11.74 -8.81 -3.29
N SER A 174 -11.98 -7.62 -2.75
CA SER A 174 -11.96 -6.36 -3.48
C SER A 174 -10.56 -5.99 -3.98
N LEU A 175 -9.50 -6.36 -3.25
CA LEU A 175 -8.12 -6.14 -3.68
C LEU A 175 -7.75 -7.03 -4.87
N LYS A 176 -8.31 -8.24 -4.96
CA LYS A 176 -8.15 -9.08 -6.15
C LYS A 176 -8.76 -8.42 -7.39
N ILE A 177 -9.97 -7.90 -7.26
CA ILE A 177 -10.65 -7.17 -8.35
C ILE A 177 -9.81 -5.95 -8.76
N LEU A 178 -9.35 -5.16 -7.79
CA LEU A 178 -8.49 -4.00 -8.09
C LEU A 178 -7.22 -4.41 -8.85
N ARG A 179 -6.59 -5.51 -8.47
CA ARG A 179 -5.41 -6.05 -9.16
C ARG A 179 -5.65 -6.37 -10.64
N GLU A 180 -6.79 -6.98 -10.95
CA GLU A 180 -7.16 -7.39 -12.33
C GLU A 180 -7.22 -6.20 -13.31
N PHE A 181 -7.39 -4.96 -12.83
CA PHE A 181 -7.35 -3.77 -13.69
C PHE A 181 -5.95 -3.33 -14.07
N TYR A 182 -4.93 -3.75 -13.33
CA TYR A 182 -3.55 -3.26 -13.50
C TYR A 182 -2.55 -4.36 -13.89
N GLU A 183 -2.92 -5.63 -13.85
CA GLU A 183 -2.13 -6.80 -14.31
C GLU A 183 -2.58 -7.26 -15.70
#